data_dee020db02d8e59757627f2f949aa884
#
_entry.id   dee020db02d8e59757627f2f949aa884
#
_cell.length_a   1.000
_cell.length_b   1.000
_cell.length_c   1.000
_cell.angle_alpha   90.00
_cell.angle_beta   90.00
_cell.angle_gamma   90.00
#
_symmetry.space_group_name_H-M   'P 1'
#
loop_
_entity.id
_entity.type
_entity.pdbx_description
1 polymer ?
#
loop_
_entity_poly.entity_id
_entity_poly.type
_entity_poly.pdbx_seq_one_letter_code
_entity_poly.pdbx_strand_id
1 'polypeptide(L)'
;MKGRRVAATVLAMLFLLTQRAWAVDISATAAVLMDADTGRILYEKNPDRRMLVASTTKILTALVVLESCELRSTVKVTQEHMAEGSSMYLKPGEEVTVECLLYGLLLASGNDAALALAEACGGVEPCVRAMNRLAGRIGMTDSHFENPNGLDGEAHYSTARDMAKLASYALKQPTFLRICSTTTAHVGGRTMTNHNRLLREVEGCMGMKTGYTKAAGRTLVSCVEREGRTLVAVTLQDGNDWADHRTLYEFGFSRADAAETAAACGRKERFWI
;
A
#
# COMPACT_ATOMS: atom_id res chain seq x y z
N MET A 1 34.31 14.98 -43.83
CA MET A 1 33.37 13.91 -43.46
C MET A 1 33.83 13.08 -42.23
N LYS A 2 35.13 12.85 -42.01
CA LYS A 2 35.63 12.06 -40.87
C LYS A 2 35.38 12.72 -39.48
N GLY A 3 35.52 14.05 -39.36
CA GLY A 3 35.34 14.76 -38.08
C GLY A 3 33.89 14.70 -37.53
N ARG A 4 32.87 14.76 -38.40
CA ARG A 4 31.44 14.69 -37.98
C ARG A 4 31.04 13.30 -37.45
N ARG A 5 31.67 12.24 -37.98
CA ARG A 5 31.42 10.84 -37.50
C ARG A 5 32.06 10.60 -36.12
N VAL A 6 33.25 11.15 -35.89
CA VAL A 6 33.95 11.04 -34.60
C VAL A 6 33.17 11.78 -33.52
N ALA A 7 32.68 13.02 -33.79
CA ALA A 7 31.88 13.79 -32.86
C ALA A 7 30.54 13.11 -32.49
N ALA A 8 29.88 12.48 -33.49
CA ALA A 8 28.63 11.70 -33.25
C ALA A 8 28.88 10.48 -32.37
N THR A 9 30.01 9.78 -32.60
CA THR A 9 30.37 8.58 -31.81
C THR A 9 30.73 8.95 -30.37
N VAL A 10 31.46 10.04 -30.17
CA VAL A 10 31.79 10.56 -28.82
C VAL A 10 30.55 11.02 -28.07
N LEU A 11 29.62 11.71 -28.76
CA LEU A 11 28.35 12.13 -28.17
C LEU A 11 27.47 10.92 -27.78
N ALA A 12 27.43 9.89 -28.62
CA ALA A 12 26.73 8.65 -28.34
C ALA A 12 27.37 7.86 -27.18
N MET A 13 28.69 7.83 -27.08
CA MET A 13 29.41 7.25 -25.93
C MET A 13 29.19 8.04 -24.64
N LEU A 14 29.18 9.36 -24.70
CA LEU A 14 28.86 10.21 -23.55
C LEU A 14 27.40 10.00 -23.10
N PHE A 15 26.45 9.80 -24.01
CA PHE A 15 25.05 9.51 -23.68
C PHE A 15 24.88 8.11 -23.05
N LEU A 16 25.69 7.13 -23.45
CA LEU A 16 25.72 5.80 -22.84
C LEU A 16 26.37 5.79 -21.44
N LEU A 17 27.29 6.70 -21.15
CA LEU A 17 27.97 6.81 -19.85
C LEU A 17 27.11 7.53 -18.80
N THR A 18 26.06 8.27 -19.18
CA THR A 18 25.15 8.94 -18.25
C THR A 18 23.99 8.07 -17.77
N GLN A 19 23.82 6.87 -18.29
CA GLN A 19 22.94 5.85 -17.73
C GLN A 19 23.58 5.27 -16.46
N ARG A 20 23.84 6.11 -15.45
CA ARG A 20 23.99 5.60 -14.09
C ARG A 20 22.69 4.85 -13.76
N ALA A 21 22.72 3.53 -13.92
CA ALA A 21 21.71 2.69 -13.30
C ALA A 21 21.80 3.01 -11.80
N TRP A 22 20.90 3.84 -11.30
CA TRP A 22 20.72 4.01 -9.87
C TRP A 22 20.27 2.66 -9.35
N ALA A 23 21.23 1.89 -8.83
CA ALA A 23 20.90 0.68 -8.11
C ALA A 23 20.08 1.14 -6.89
N VAL A 24 18.79 0.87 -6.91
CA VAL A 24 17.93 1.10 -5.76
C VAL A 24 18.32 0.04 -4.74
N ASP A 25 19.06 0.44 -3.72
CA ASP A 25 19.43 -0.43 -2.61
C ASP A 25 18.43 -0.23 -1.47
N ILE A 26 17.67 -1.28 -1.15
CA ILE A 26 16.68 -1.29 -0.08
C ILE A 26 16.85 -2.53 0.79
N SER A 27 16.56 -2.37 2.08
CA SER A 27 16.72 -3.42 3.08
C SER A 27 15.61 -4.47 3.04
N ALA A 28 14.45 -4.16 2.43
CA ALA A 28 13.32 -5.07 2.34
C ALA A 28 13.69 -6.42 1.71
N THR A 29 13.12 -7.50 2.24
CA THR A 29 13.27 -8.85 1.67
C THR A 29 12.50 -8.99 0.35
N ALA A 30 11.31 -8.41 0.26
CA ALA A 30 10.54 -8.31 -0.97
C ALA A 30 9.94 -6.91 -1.12
N ALA A 31 9.90 -6.41 -2.36
CA ALA A 31 9.36 -5.09 -2.66
C ALA A 31 8.81 -4.96 -4.07
N VAL A 32 7.86 -4.05 -4.23
CA VAL A 32 7.33 -3.59 -5.53
C VAL A 32 7.11 -2.09 -5.46
N LEU A 33 7.56 -1.38 -6.50
CA LEU A 33 7.09 -0.03 -6.83
C LEU A 33 6.31 -0.09 -8.13
N MET A 34 5.07 0.37 -8.10
CA MET A 34 4.15 0.31 -9.24
C MET A 34 3.52 1.67 -9.52
N ASP A 35 3.41 2.00 -10.78
CA ASP A 35 2.58 3.09 -11.27
C ASP A 35 1.11 2.63 -11.18
N ALA A 36 0.32 3.27 -10.33
CA ALA A 36 -1.03 2.83 -10.00
C ALA A 36 -2.02 3.03 -11.16
N ASP A 37 -1.75 4.00 -12.04
CA ASP A 37 -2.64 4.36 -13.14
C ASP A 37 -2.50 3.39 -14.32
N THR A 38 -1.27 2.94 -14.57
CA THR A 38 -0.94 2.05 -15.69
C THR A 38 -0.75 0.59 -15.29
N GLY A 39 -0.56 0.30 -14.00
CA GLY A 39 -0.18 -1.01 -13.49
C GLY A 39 1.27 -1.42 -13.80
N ARG A 40 2.09 -0.51 -14.36
CA ARG A 40 3.47 -0.79 -14.72
C ARG A 40 4.35 -0.89 -13.48
N ILE A 41 5.11 -1.99 -13.37
CA ILE A 41 6.13 -2.16 -12.35
C ILE A 41 7.37 -1.33 -12.73
N LEU A 42 7.81 -0.48 -11.80
CA LEU A 42 9.00 0.39 -11.95
C LEU A 42 10.22 -0.20 -11.25
N TYR A 43 9.99 -0.91 -10.14
CA TYR A 43 11.00 -1.63 -9.38
C TYR A 43 10.40 -2.88 -8.75
N GLU A 44 11.18 -3.95 -8.69
CA GLU A 44 10.80 -5.16 -7.98
C GLU A 44 12.00 -5.88 -7.37
N LYS A 45 11.77 -6.50 -6.21
CA LYS A 45 12.72 -7.37 -5.50
C LYS A 45 11.92 -8.52 -4.90
N ASN A 46 12.20 -9.77 -5.32
CA ASN A 46 11.45 -10.96 -4.88
C ASN A 46 9.92 -10.76 -4.89
N PRO A 47 9.32 -10.19 -5.96
CA PRO A 47 7.95 -9.65 -5.93
C PRO A 47 6.88 -10.71 -5.66
N ASP A 48 7.13 -11.96 -6.04
CA ASP A 48 6.20 -13.09 -5.97
C ASP A 48 6.49 -14.04 -4.81
N ARG A 49 7.43 -13.68 -3.93
CA ARG A 49 7.71 -14.46 -2.73
C ARG A 49 6.53 -14.35 -1.76
N ARG A 50 5.91 -15.49 -1.39
CA ARG A 50 4.88 -15.58 -0.37
C ARG A 50 5.46 -15.28 1.00
N MET A 51 4.87 -14.32 1.70
CA MET A 51 5.35 -13.84 2.98
C MET A 51 4.17 -13.46 3.88
N LEU A 52 4.39 -13.44 5.18
CA LEU A 52 3.47 -12.86 6.14
C LEU A 52 3.40 -11.34 5.90
N VAL A 53 2.19 -10.79 5.91
CA VAL A 53 1.93 -9.38 5.59
C VAL A 53 1.45 -8.57 6.78
N ALA A 54 1.28 -9.20 7.92
CA ALA A 54 0.85 -8.56 9.16
C ALA A 54 -0.39 -7.67 8.94
N SER A 55 -0.48 -6.55 9.63
CA SER A 55 -1.62 -5.61 9.57
C SER A 55 -1.81 -4.91 8.22
N THR A 56 -0.97 -5.11 7.20
CA THR A 56 -1.30 -4.64 5.83
C THR A 56 -2.48 -5.41 5.25
N THR A 57 -2.82 -6.59 5.77
CA THR A 57 -4.08 -7.33 5.58
C THR A 57 -5.31 -6.45 5.74
N LYS A 58 -5.27 -5.48 6.67
CA LYS A 58 -6.41 -4.60 7.00
C LYS A 58 -6.85 -3.70 5.85
N ILE A 59 -6.03 -3.54 4.81
CA ILE A 59 -6.45 -2.88 3.55
C ILE A 59 -7.58 -3.71 2.92
N LEU A 60 -7.40 -5.01 2.81
CA LEU A 60 -8.39 -5.90 2.22
C LEU A 60 -9.65 -5.99 3.09
N THR A 61 -9.49 -6.06 4.42
CA THR A 61 -10.61 -6.03 5.37
C THR A 61 -11.44 -4.77 5.21
N ALA A 62 -10.78 -3.59 5.15
CA ALA A 62 -11.47 -2.32 4.95
C ALA A 62 -12.29 -2.30 3.65
N LEU A 63 -11.73 -2.82 2.55
CA LEU A 63 -12.40 -2.86 1.26
C LEU A 63 -13.64 -3.77 1.29
N VAL A 64 -13.55 -4.95 1.91
CA VAL A 64 -14.70 -5.85 2.08
C VAL A 64 -15.81 -5.19 2.89
N VAL A 65 -15.45 -4.50 3.98
CA VAL A 65 -16.41 -3.76 4.81
C VAL A 65 -17.08 -2.65 4.00
N LEU A 66 -16.32 -1.88 3.23
CA LEU A 66 -16.84 -0.80 2.39
C LEU A 66 -17.74 -1.29 1.26
N GLU A 67 -17.54 -2.53 0.77
CA GLU A 67 -18.43 -3.16 -0.22
C GLU A 67 -19.72 -3.72 0.39
N SER A 68 -19.74 -4.03 1.71
CA SER A 68 -20.80 -4.86 2.33
C SER A 68 -21.61 -4.15 3.40
N CYS A 69 -21.10 -3.05 3.97
CA CYS A 69 -21.67 -2.44 5.16
C CYS A 69 -21.95 -0.95 4.97
N GLU A 70 -23.02 -0.46 5.58
CA GLU A 70 -23.29 0.96 5.66
C GLU A 70 -22.42 1.62 6.75
N LEU A 71 -21.80 2.76 6.46
CA LEU A 71 -20.88 3.46 7.37
C LEU A 71 -21.55 3.89 8.69
N ARG A 72 -22.86 4.17 8.65
CA ARG A 72 -23.64 4.63 9.82
C ARG A 72 -24.22 3.50 10.65
N SER A 73 -24.18 2.25 10.17
CA SER A 73 -24.60 1.11 10.97
C SER A 73 -23.68 0.93 12.18
N THR A 74 -24.23 0.40 13.27
CA THR A 74 -23.49 0.18 14.51
C THR A 74 -23.23 -1.29 14.75
N VAL A 75 -22.12 -1.58 15.39
CA VAL A 75 -21.75 -2.90 15.91
C VAL A 75 -21.76 -2.82 17.43
N LYS A 76 -22.45 -3.75 18.08
CA LYS A 76 -22.38 -3.95 19.53
C LYS A 76 -21.12 -4.74 19.84
N VAL A 77 -20.18 -4.11 20.54
CA VAL A 77 -18.92 -4.73 20.91
C VAL A 77 -19.15 -5.83 21.95
N THR A 78 -18.53 -6.98 21.73
CA THR A 78 -18.55 -8.12 22.67
C THR A 78 -17.15 -8.45 23.17
N GLN A 79 -17.05 -9.38 24.12
CA GLN A 79 -15.77 -9.86 24.61
C GLN A 79 -14.96 -10.58 23.52
N GLU A 80 -15.63 -11.17 22.52
CA GLU A 80 -15.02 -11.89 21.41
C GLU A 80 -14.27 -10.98 20.43
N HIS A 81 -14.57 -9.67 20.44
CA HIS A 81 -13.83 -8.68 19.66
C HIS A 81 -12.50 -8.27 20.30
N MET A 82 -12.23 -8.67 21.54
CA MET A 82 -10.95 -8.36 22.20
C MET A 82 -9.84 -9.24 21.63
N ALA A 83 -8.81 -8.62 21.12
CA ALA A 83 -7.68 -9.29 20.47
C ALA A 83 -6.35 -8.72 20.93
N GLU A 84 -5.32 -9.56 20.89
CA GLU A 84 -3.96 -9.16 21.18
C GLU A 84 -3.40 -8.15 20.17
N GLY A 85 -2.42 -7.36 20.59
CA GLY A 85 -1.68 -6.43 19.76
C GLY A 85 -2.30 -5.04 19.68
N SER A 86 -2.24 -4.40 18.52
CA SER A 86 -2.76 -3.03 18.33
C SER A 86 -4.27 -2.97 18.54
N SER A 87 -4.75 -1.93 19.22
CA SER A 87 -6.17 -1.78 19.60
C SER A 87 -6.60 -0.32 19.46
N MET A 88 -7.87 -0.09 19.15
CA MET A 88 -8.54 1.20 19.33
C MET A 88 -9.22 1.32 20.71
N TYR A 89 -8.99 0.33 21.58
CA TYR A 89 -9.49 0.24 22.95
C TYR A 89 -11.01 0.18 23.03
N LEU A 90 -11.61 -0.73 22.25
CA LEU A 90 -13.02 -1.07 22.35
C LEU A 90 -13.35 -1.65 23.72
N LYS A 91 -14.59 -1.43 24.18
CA LYS A 91 -15.08 -2.00 25.45
C LYS A 91 -16.32 -2.84 25.18
N PRO A 92 -16.42 -4.04 25.75
CA PRO A 92 -17.63 -4.84 25.66
C PRO A 92 -18.86 -4.06 26.12
N GLY A 93 -19.94 -4.16 25.36
CA GLY A 93 -21.21 -3.48 25.62
C GLY A 93 -21.38 -2.11 24.93
N GLU A 94 -20.32 -1.50 24.40
CA GLU A 94 -20.45 -0.27 23.63
C GLU A 94 -21.01 -0.52 22.21
N GLU A 95 -21.67 0.49 21.65
CA GLU A 95 -22.09 0.51 20.25
C GLU A 95 -21.22 1.48 19.47
N VAL A 96 -20.60 0.99 18.40
CA VAL A 96 -19.63 1.76 17.60
C VAL A 96 -20.01 1.69 16.12
N THR A 97 -20.01 2.82 15.44
CA THR A 97 -20.32 2.86 14.00
C THR A 97 -19.24 2.20 13.16
N VAL A 98 -19.63 1.62 12.04
CA VAL A 98 -18.70 1.03 11.05
C VAL A 98 -17.64 2.07 10.62
N GLU A 99 -18.02 3.33 10.41
CA GLU A 99 -17.06 4.38 10.08
C GLU A 99 -16.02 4.58 11.20
N CYS A 100 -16.42 4.64 12.46
CA CYS A 100 -15.49 4.78 13.58
C CYS A 100 -14.54 3.56 13.67
N LEU A 101 -15.07 2.35 13.46
CA LEU A 101 -14.28 1.12 13.43
C LEU A 101 -13.27 1.12 12.27
N LEU A 102 -13.63 1.65 11.09
CA LEU A 102 -12.70 1.80 9.95
C LEU A 102 -11.56 2.77 10.28
N TYR A 103 -11.82 3.86 10.99
CA TYR A 103 -10.75 4.73 11.51
C TYR A 103 -9.86 3.99 12.48
N GLY A 104 -10.42 3.20 13.41
CA GLY A 104 -9.65 2.35 14.32
C GLY A 104 -8.79 1.31 13.59
N LEU A 105 -9.37 0.67 12.57
CA LEU A 105 -8.70 -0.32 11.73
C LEU A 105 -7.47 0.25 11.01
N LEU A 106 -7.63 1.40 10.35
CA LEU A 106 -6.62 1.95 9.45
C LEU A 106 -5.60 2.84 10.17
N LEU A 107 -6.00 3.68 11.13
CA LEU A 107 -5.11 4.60 11.83
C LEU A 107 -4.40 3.92 13.00
N ALA A 108 -5.19 3.36 13.93
CA ALA A 108 -4.67 2.71 15.14
C ALA A 108 -4.27 1.25 14.90
N SER A 109 -4.53 0.72 13.71
CA SER A 109 -4.27 -0.69 13.39
C SER A 109 -5.02 -1.69 14.30
N GLY A 110 -6.19 -1.29 14.86
CA GLY A 110 -6.93 -2.04 15.86
C GLY A 110 -7.28 -3.46 15.40
N ASN A 111 -6.83 -4.46 16.13
CA ASN A 111 -7.22 -5.86 15.93
C ASN A 111 -8.66 -6.08 16.44
N ASP A 112 -9.03 -5.40 17.51
CA ASP A 112 -10.38 -5.30 18.03
C ASP A 112 -11.36 -4.69 16.99
N ALA A 113 -10.95 -3.61 16.34
CA ALA A 113 -11.73 -3.02 15.25
C ALA A 113 -11.91 -3.99 14.07
N ALA A 114 -10.88 -4.76 13.73
CA ALA A 114 -10.97 -5.75 12.64
C ALA A 114 -12.00 -6.84 12.93
N LEU A 115 -12.03 -7.36 14.17
CA LEU A 115 -13.01 -8.36 14.59
C LEU A 115 -14.43 -7.80 14.65
N ALA A 116 -14.60 -6.59 15.20
CA ALA A 116 -15.90 -5.92 15.24
C ALA A 116 -16.43 -5.61 13.82
N LEU A 117 -15.57 -5.22 12.88
CA LEU A 117 -15.94 -5.05 11.48
C LEU A 117 -16.26 -6.36 10.78
N ALA A 118 -15.57 -7.45 11.13
CA ALA A 118 -15.91 -8.77 10.61
C ALA A 118 -17.30 -9.21 11.07
N GLU A 119 -17.71 -8.87 12.30
CA GLU A 119 -19.09 -9.12 12.78
C GLU A 119 -20.12 -8.36 11.93
N ALA A 120 -19.85 -7.10 11.56
CA ALA A 120 -20.70 -6.35 10.63
C ALA A 120 -20.86 -7.02 9.26
N CYS A 121 -19.89 -7.84 8.85
CA CYS A 121 -19.92 -8.64 7.62
C CYS A 121 -20.53 -10.04 7.81
N GLY A 122 -21.18 -10.30 8.95
CA GLY A 122 -21.82 -11.57 9.28
C GLY A 122 -20.92 -12.58 10.01
N GLY A 123 -19.84 -12.12 10.63
CA GLY A 123 -18.88 -12.91 11.41
C GLY A 123 -17.52 -13.06 10.74
N VAL A 124 -16.55 -13.58 11.49
CA VAL A 124 -15.14 -13.72 11.02
C VAL A 124 -15.05 -14.60 9.78
N GLU A 125 -15.64 -15.79 9.78
CA GLU A 125 -15.55 -16.70 8.62
C GLU A 125 -16.20 -16.13 7.34
N PRO A 126 -17.43 -15.55 7.36
CA PRO A 126 -17.99 -14.87 6.18
C PRO A 126 -17.12 -13.74 5.67
N CYS A 127 -16.56 -12.94 6.57
CA CYS A 127 -15.64 -11.84 6.24
C CYS A 127 -14.39 -12.37 5.55
N VAL A 128 -13.73 -13.38 6.10
CA VAL A 128 -12.52 -14.01 5.51
C VAL A 128 -12.84 -14.62 4.14
N ARG A 129 -13.98 -15.29 3.99
CA ARG A 129 -14.40 -15.76 2.66
C ARG A 129 -14.60 -14.62 1.67
N ALA A 130 -15.15 -13.50 2.11
CA ALA A 130 -15.29 -12.30 1.26
C ALA A 130 -13.93 -11.68 0.92
N MET A 131 -12.99 -11.65 1.86
CA MET A 131 -11.61 -11.20 1.62
C MET A 131 -10.94 -12.04 0.53
N ASN A 132 -10.97 -13.35 0.63
CA ASN A 132 -10.35 -14.23 -0.37
C ASN A 132 -11.07 -14.15 -1.73
N ARG A 133 -12.40 -13.97 -1.76
CA ARG A 133 -13.12 -13.72 -3.02
C ARG A 133 -12.71 -12.38 -3.66
N LEU A 134 -12.58 -11.33 -2.86
CA LEU A 134 -12.12 -10.02 -3.36
C LEU A 134 -10.69 -10.12 -3.87
N ALA A 135 -9.78 -10.77 -3.12
CA ALA A 135 -8.41 -11.02 -3.55
C ALA A 135 -8.36 -11.72 -4.92
N GLY A 136 -9.17 -12.76 -5.11
CA GLY A 136 -9.30 -13.44 -6.41
C GLY A 136 -9.80 -12.53 -7.54
N ARG A 137 -10.81 -11.68 -7.27
CA ARG A 137 -11.34 -10.71 -8.26
C ARG A 137 -10.30 -9.68 -8.71
N ILE A 138 -9.42 -9.25 -7.82
CA ILE A 138 -8.34 -8.30 -8.14
C ILE A 138 -7.10 -8.99 -8.73
N GLY A 139 -7.09 -10.32 -8.83
CA GLY A 139 -5.99 -11.09 -9.38
C GLY A 139 -4.80 -11.27 -8.43
N MET A 140 -5.05 -11.34 -7.12
CA MET A 140 -4.06 -11.72 -6.09
C MET A 140 -3.91 -13.25 -6.05
N THR A 141 -3.27 -13.82 -7.05
CA THR A 141 -3.20 -15.27 -7.26
C THR A 141 -2.28 -16.00 -6.29
N ASP A 142 -1.37 -15.28 -5.65
CA ASP A 142 -0.41 -15.82 -4.69
C ASP A 142 -0.66 -15.29 -3.28
N SER A 143 -1.96 -15.19 -2.90
CA SER A 143 -2.38 -14.68 -1.60
C SER A 143 -3.49 -15.53 -1.03
N HIS A 144 -3.46 -15.70 0.29
CA HIS A 144 -4.54 -16.31 1.05
C HIS A 144 -4.62 -15.69 2.46
N PHE A 145 -5.81 -15.47 2.94
CA PHE A 145 -6.08 -14.80 4.21
C PHE A 145 -6.92 -15.68 5.11
N GLU A 146 -6.53 -15.81 6.39
CA GLU A 146 -7.21 -16.64 7.41
C GLU A 146 -7.95 -15.80 8.45
N ASN A 147 -7.61 -14.51 8.56
CA ASN A 147 -8.20 -13.61 9.56
C ASN A 147 -8.26 -12.17 9.04
N PRO A 148 -9.13 -11.31 9.64
CA PRO A 148 -9.30 -9.93 9.18
C PRO A 148 -8.27 -8.94 9.73
N ASN A 149 -7.46 -9.33 10.72
CA ASN A 149 -6.54 -8.43 11.43
C ASN A 149 -5.07 -8.56 11.00
N GLY A 150 -4.69 -9.66 10.32
CA GLY A 150 -3.33 -9.91 9.86
C GLY A 150 -2.40 -10.49 10.93
N LEU A 151 -2.94 -11.15 11.94
CA LEU A 151 -2.15 -12.01 12.82
C LEU A 151 -1.62 -13.21 12.06
N ASP A 152 -0.46 -13.70 12.47
CA ASP A 152 0.22 -14.79 11.81
C ASP A 152 -0.64 -16.07 11.79
N GLY A 153 -0.65 -16.77 10.66
CA GLY A 153 -1.35 -18.03 10.45
C GLY A 153 -0.58 -18.88 9.44
N GLU A 154 -0.79 -20.20 9.48
CA GLU A 154 -0.06 -21.15 8.62
C GLU A 154 -0.32 -20.92 7.13
N ALA A 155 -1.55 -20.52 6.78
CA ALA A 155 -1.96 -20.22 5.42
C ALA A 155 -2.26 -18.71 5.21
N HIS A 156 -1.82 -17.82 6.11
CA HIS A 156 -2.00 -16.38 5.99
C HIS A 156 -0.79 -15.75 5.30
N TYR A 157 -0.85 -15.53 4.00
CA TYR A 157 0.26 -14.98 3.23
C TYR A 157 -0.22 -14.11 2.05
N SER A 158 0.70 -13.27 1.56
CA SER A 158 0.60 -12.57 0.29
C SER A 158 1.99 -12.36 -0.31
N THR A 159 2.04 -11.62 -1.41
CA THR A 159 3.28 -11.22 -2.09
C THR A 159 3.33 -9.70 -2.24
N ALA A 160 4.53 -9.14 -2.46
CA ALA A 160 4.65 -7.70 -2.69
C ALA A 160 3.88 -7.27 -3.95
N ARG A 161 3.85 -8.09 -5.00
CA ARG A 161 3.08 -7.85 -6.23
C ARG A 161 1.59 -7.84 -5.99
N ASP A 162 1.07 -8.81 -5.26
CA ASP A 162 -0.37 -8.89 -4.97
C ASP A 162 -0.82 -7.76 -4.04
N MET A 163 0.00 -7.39 -3.06
CA MET A 163 -0.26 -6.23 -2.21
C MET A 163 -0.24 -4.91 -2.99
N ALA A 164 0.58 -4.79 -4.05
CA ALA A 164 0.55 -3.62 -4.93
C ALA A 164 -0.73 -3.56 -5.77
N LYS A 165 -1.23 -4.71 -6.27
CA LYS A 165 -2.55 -4.78 -6.94
C LYS A 165 -3.68 -4.38 -5.98
N LEU A 166 -3.65 -4.88 -4.74
CA LEU A 166 -4.60 -4.52 -3.69
C LEU A 166 -4.59 -3.01 -3.42
N ALA A 167 -3.42 -2.42 -3.30
CA ALA A 167 -3.26 -0.99 -3.07
C ALA A 167 -3.83 -0.15 -4.24
N SER A 168 -3.53 -0.52 -5.49
CA SER A 168 -4.11 0.16 -6.67
C SER A 168 -5.63 0.04 -6.73
N TYR A 169 -6.18 -1.10 -6.31
CA TYR A 169 -7.63 -1.25 -6.21
C TYR A 169 -8.22 -0.36 -5.11
N ALA A 170 -7.55 -0.28 -3.96
CA ALA A 170 -7.97 0.52 -2.82
C ALA A 170 -7.99 2.03 -3.13
N LEU A 171 -7.10 2.53 -3.99
CA LEU A 171 -7.08 3.92 -4.45
C LEU A 171 -8.38 4.35 -5.15
N LYS A 172 -9.14 3.40 -5.71
CA LYS A 172 -10.41 3.66 -6.38
C LYS A 172 -11.60 3.81 -5.41
N GLN A 173 -11.36 3.63 -4.11
CA GLN A 173 -12.38 3.73 -3.07
C GLN A 173 -12.22 5.05 -2.28
N PRO A 174 -13.04 6.09 -2.56
CA PRO A 174 -12.84 7.42 -1.97
C PRO A 174 -12.89 7.41 -0.44
N THR A 175 -13.77 6.59 0.16
CA THR A 175 -13.87 6.49 1.63
C THR A 175 -12.63 5.85 2.23
N PHE A 176 -12.08 4.80 1.61
CA PHE A 176 -10.82 4.19 2.03
C PHE A 176 -9.70 5.24 2.01
N LEU A 177 -9.55 5.94 0.88
CA LEU A 177 -8.51 6.94 0.70
C LEU A 177 -8.63 8.07 1.72
N ARG A 178 -9.83 8.62 1.92
CA ARG A 178 -10.10 9.64 2.94
C ARG A 178 -9.66 9.20 4.34
N ILE A 179 -9.96 7.96 4.72
CA ILE A 179 -9.61 7.47 6.06
C ILE A 179 -8.10 7.21 6.16
N CYS A 180 -7.50 6.47 5.23
CA CYS A 180 -6.09 6.07 5.34
C CYS A 180 -5.11 7.25 5.16
N SER A 181 -5.52 8.36 4.51
CA SER A 181 -4.74 9.59 4.40
C SER A 181 -4.87 10.52 5.62
N THR A 182 -5.80 10.25 6.53
CA THR A 182 -5.98 11.03 7.75
C THR A 182 -4.82 10.80 8.72
N THR A 183 -4.17 11.88 9.17
CA THR A 183 -3.07 11.80 10.14
C THR A 183 -3.56 11.60 11.57
N THR A 184 -4.65 12.30 11.94
CA THR A 184 -5.31 12.19 13.25
C THR A 184 -6.80 12.41 13.07
N ALA A 185 -7.61 11.57 13.69
CA ALA A 185 -9.06 11.66 13.70
C ALA A 185 -9.62 11.69 15.10
N HIS A 186 -10.70 12.48 15.28
CA HIS A 186 -11.51 12.52 16.50
C HIS A 186 -12.90 11.97 16.16
N VAL A 187 -13.12 10.68 16.38
CA VAL A 187 -14.34 9.97 15.98
C VAL A 187 -14.79 9.02 17.10
N GLY A 188 -16.09 8.99 17.38
CA GLY A 188 -16.66 8.11 18.41
C GLY A 188 -16.06 8.33 19.81
N GLY A 189 -15.77 9.58 20.17
CA GLY A 189 -15.14 9.93 21.46
C GLY A 189 -13.69 9.51 21.60
N ARG A 190 -13.03 9.07 20.53
CA ARG A 190 -11.63 8.61 20.50
C ARG A 190 -10.78 9.52 19.63
N THR A 191 -9.54 9.72 20.06
CA THR A 191 -8.49 10.34 19.25
C THR A 191 -7.58 9.23 18.74
N MET A 192 -7.49 9.08 17.42
CA MET A 192 -6.69 8.06 16.76
C MET A 192 -5.65 8.70 15.84
N THR A 193 -4.38 8.35 16.03
CA THR A 193 -3.27 8.85 15.21
C THR A 193 -2.80 7.77 14.27
N ASN A 194 -2.60 8.12 13.01
CA ASN A 194 -2.13 7.20 12.00
C ASN A 194 -0.66 6.82 12.23
N HIS A 195 -0.39 5.52 12.25
CA HIS A 195 0.95 4.99 12.44
C HIS A 195 1.85 5.22 11.22
N ASN A 196 1.30 5.56 10.05
CA ASN A 196 2.07 5.81 8.84
C ASN A 196 2.76 7.19 8.92
N ARG A 197 4.07 7.19 9.20
CA ARG A 197 4.89 8.40 9.30
C ARG A 197 5.03 9.13 7.96
N LEU A 198 4.97 8.41 6.83
CA LEU A 198 5.14 9.00 5.50
C LEU A 198 4.09 10.08 5.20
N LEU A 199 2.92 10.02 5.83
CA LEU A 199 1.89 11.06 5.73
C LEU A 199 2.38 12.45 6.17
N ARG A 200 3.43 12.51 6.99
CA ARG A 200 4.02 13.76 7.49
C ARG A 200 5.42 14.03 6.92
N GLU A 201 6.07 13.01 6.35
CA GLU A 201 7.47 13.06 5.94
C GLU A 201 7.65 13.09 4.41
N VAL A 202 6.63 12.69 3.65
CA VAL A 202 6.70 12.58 2.19
C VAL A 202 5.58 13.39 1.56
N GLU A 203 5.96 14.38 0.77
CA GLU A 203 5.02 15.20 0.01
C GLU A 203 4.19 14.35 -0.96
N GLY A 204 2.88 14.60 -0.99
CA GLY A 204 1.95 13.85 -1.81
C GLY A 204 1.57 12.46 -1.25
N CYS A 205 2.03 12.09 -0.05
CA CYS A 205 1.67 10.81 0.55
C CYS A 205 0.18 10.77 0.94
N MET A 206 -0.53 9.74 0.45
CA MET A 206 -1.96 9.52 0.69
C MET A 206 -2.25 8.30 1.59
N GLY A 207 -1.26 7.72 2.20
CA GLY A 207 -1.44 6.53 3.06
C GLY A 207 -0.44 5.44 2.68
N MET A 208 -0.64 4.17 2.95
CA MET A 208 -1.87 3.45 3.32
C MET A 208 -1.74 2.79 4.71
N LYS A 209 -1.02 1.64 4.81
CA LYS A 209 -1.03 0.80 6.00
C LYS A 209 0.33 0.24 6.36
N THR A 210 0.65 0.31 7.64
CA THR A 210 1.81 -0.32 8.28
C THR A 210 1.43 -1.68 8.85
N GLY A 211 2.40 -2.59 8.97
CA GLY A 211 2.23 -3.85 9.65
C GLY A 211 3.50 -4.32 10.35
N TYR A 212 3.32 -5.07 11.43
CA TYR A 212 4.40 -5.71 12.16
C TYR A 212 3.89 -6.90 12.97
N THR A 213 4.56 -8.02 12.84
CA THR A 213 4.59 -9.11 13.82
C THR A 213 6.04 -9.57 13.99
N LYS A 214 6.33 -10.37 15.01
CA LYS A 214 7.69 -10.90 15.18
C LYS A 214 8.12 -11.77 14.00
N ALA A 215 7.20 -12.53 13.42
CA ALA A 215 7.50 -13.42 12.31
C ALA A 215 7.52 -12.67 10.95
N ALA A 216 6.59 -11.76 10.71
CA ALA A 216 6.54 -10.99 9.46
C ALA A 216 7.67 -9.96 9.35
N GLY A 217 8.19 -9.46 10.46
CA GLY A 217 8.97 -8.23 10.47
C GLY A 217 8.10 -7.02 10.13
N ARG A 218 8.73 -5.89 9.78
CA ARG A 218 7.99 -4.68 9.35
C ARG A 218 7.50 -4.86 7.92
N THR A 219 6.27 -4.44 7.68
CA THR A 219 5.64 -4.42 6.36
C THR A 219 5.00 -3.05 6.15
N LEU A 220 5.10 -2.53 4.94
CA LEU A 220 4.52 -1.23 4.61
C LEU A 220 3.92 -1.25 3.20
N VAL A 221 2.71 -0.74 3.11
CA VAL A 221 2.06 -0.37 1.84
C VAL A 221 1.79 1.11 1.90
N SER A 222 2.30 1.86 0.92
CA SER A 222 2.04 3.29 0.83
C SER A 222 1.78 3.75 -0.60
N CYS A 223 1.25 4.95 -0.76
CA CYS A 223 1.05 5.60 -2.05
C CYS A 223 1.37 7.08 -1.97
N VAL A 224 1.90 7.60 -3.06
CA VAL A 224 2.25 9.01 -3.23
C VAL A 224 1.75 9.48 -4.58
N GLU A 225 1.09 10.63 -4.61
CA GLU A 225 0.68 11.32 -5.83
C GLU A 225 1.50 12.61 -5.98
N ARG A 226 2.10 12.79 -7.15
CA ARG A 226 2.79 14.02 -7.55
C ARG A 226 2.53 14.28 -9.03
N GLU A 227 2.19 15.51 -9.36
CA GLU A 227 2.00 15.97 -10.75
C GLU A 227 1.02 15.10 -11.56
N GLY A 228 -0.05 14.64 -10.88
CA GLY A 228 -1.09 13.80 -11.50
C GLY A 228 -0.69 12.35 -11.74
N ARG A 229 0.40 11.89 -11.15
CA ARG A 229 0.87 10.52 -11.21
C ARG A 229 0.89 9.87 -9.84
N THR A 230 0.30 8.70 -9.72
CA THR A 230 0.24 7.97 -8.47
C THR A 230 1.17 6.75 -8.48
N LEU A 231 2.08 6.68 -7.53
CA LEU A 231 2.94 5.52 -7.30
C LEU A 231 2.52 4.78 -6.01
N VAL A 232 2.52 3.45 -6.10
CA VAL A 232 2.32 2.55 -4.98
C VAL A 232 3.63 1.85 -4.67
N ALA A 233 4.04 1.86 -3.41
CA ALA A 233 5.19 1.11 -2.91
C ALA A 233 4.73 0.08 -1.87
N VAL A 234 5.30 -1.12 -1.96
CA VAL A 234 5.12 -2.21 -1.01
C VAL A 234 6.48 -2.74 -0.60
N THR A 235 6.72 -2.86 0.71
CA THR A 235 7.88 -3.56 1.26
C THR A 235 7.44 -4.59 2.29
N LEU A 236 8.05 -5.77 2.25
CA LEU A 236 7.79 -6.88 3.16
C LEU A 236 9.09 -7.31 3.84
N GLN A 237 9.02 -7.58 5.16
CA GLN A 237 10.16 -7.92 6.02
C GLN A 237 11.30 -6.91 5.81
N ASP A 238 11.02 -5.67 6.16
CA ASP A 238 11.84 -4.51 5.87
C ASP A 238 12.42 -3.93 7.17
N GLY A 239 13.75 -3.85 7.25
CA GLY A 239 14.44 -3.29 8.42
C GLY A 239 14.36 -1.76 8.51
N ASN A 240 14.12 -1.08 7.37
CA ASN A 240 14.17 0.38 7.24
C ASN A 240 13.06 0.95 6.36
N ASP A 241 11.84 0.45 6.56
CA ASP A 241 10.65 0.67 5.75
C ASP A 241 10.42 2.14 5.32
N TRP A 242 10.64 3.11 6.23
CA TRP A 242 10.45 4.52 5.94
C TRP A 242 11.47 5.07 4.93
N ALA A 243 12.75 4.70 5.07
CA ALA A 243 13.80 5.15 4.16
C ALA A 243 13.69 4.44 2.81
N ASP A 244 13.38 3.14 2.83
CA ASP A 244 13.24 2.34 1.62
C ASP A 244 12.09 2.85 0.75
N HIS A 245 10.94 3.22 1.35
CA HIS A 245 9.83 3.82 0.62
C HIS A 245 10.19 5.18 0.03
N ARG A 246 10.92 6.06 0.76
CA ARG A 246 11.41 7.33 0.20
C ARG A 246 12.31 7.10 -0.99
N THR A 247 13.27 6.18 -0.88
CA THR A 247 14.18 5.81 -1.98
C THR A 247 13.44 5.29 -3.20
N LEU A 248 12.42 4.43 -2.98
CA LEU A 248 11.57 3.93 -4.06
C LEU A 248 10.82 5.05 -4.78
N TYR A 249 10.24 6.01 -4.04
CA TYR A 249 9.54 7.14 -4.65
C TYR A 249 10.48 8.08 -5.41
N GLU A 250 11.63 8.43 -4.86
CA GLU A 250 12.64 9.23 -5.55
C GLU A 250 13.07 8.57 -6.87
N PHE A 251 13.30 7.27 -6.84
CA PHE A 251 13.60 6.49 -8.03
C PHE A 251 12.44 6.50 -9.05
N GLY A 252 11.21 6.28 -8.60
CA GLY A 252 10.04 6.18 -9.49
C GLY A 252 9.71 7.50 -10.18
N PHE A 253 9.71 8.61 -9.45
CA PHE A 253 9.42 9.93 -10.01
C PHE A 253 10.55 10.45 -10.91
N SER A 254 11.83 10.28 -10.53
CA SER A 254 12.96 10.68 -11.39
C SER A 254 12.99 9.99 -12.76
N ARG A 255 12.51 8.74 -12.85
CA ARG A 255 12.39 8.02 -14.14
C ARG A 255 11.23 8.49 -14.99
N ALA A 256 10.18 9.00 -14.37
CA ALA A 256 9.06 9.59 -15.09
C ALA A 256 9.48 10.83 -15.84
N ASP A 257 10.16 11.74 -15.14
CA ASP A 257 10.66 13.00 -15.70
C ASP A 257 11.60 12.77 -16.88
N ALA A 258 12.48 11.76 -16.78
CA ALA A 258 13.38 11.39 -17.85
C ALA A 258 12.65 10.85 -19.10
N ALA A 259 11.59 10.07 -18.91
CA ALA A 259 10.82 9.51 -20.02
C ALA A 259 9.98 10.58 -20.73
N GLU A 260 9.39 11.52 -19.99
CA GLU A 260 8.63 12.64 -20.54
C GLU A 260 9.54 13.62 -21.28
N THR A 261 10.71 13.93 -20.73
CA THR A 261 11.71 14.78 -21.37
C THR A 261 12.20 14.16 -22.68
N ALA A 262 12.46 12.85 -22.72
CA ALA A 262 12.85 12.16 -23.94
C ALA A 262 11.73 12.16 -25.00
N ALA A 263 10.47 11.95 -24.57
CA ALA A 263 9.31 12.00 -25.45
C ALA A 263 9.02 13.42 -26.01
N ALA A 264 9.29 14.45 -25.24
CA ALA A 264 9.17 15.86 -25.67
C ALA A 264 10.28 16.23 -26.68
N CYS A 265 11.52 15.77 -26.45
CA CYS A 265 12.65 15.99 -27.36
C CYS A 265 12.43 15.29 -28.71
N GLY A 266 11.96 14.02 -28.71
CA GLY A 266 11.68 13.26 -29.94
C GLY A 266 10.47 13.77 -30.74
N ARG A 267 9.58 14.59 -30.14
CA ARG A 267 8.50 15.27 -30.85
C ARG A 267 8.99 16.53 -31.58
N LYS A 268 9.95 17.25 -31.03
CA LYS A 268 10.52 18.44 -31.68
C LYS A 268 11.32 18.12 -32.96
N GLU A 269 11.96 16.95 -33.02
CA GLU A 269 12.71 16.52 -34.21
C GLU A 269 11.83 16.13 -35.42
N ARG A 270 10.54 15.79 -35.19
CA ARG A 270 9.60 15.42 -36.27
C ARG A 270 8.90 16.60 -36.96
N PHE A 271 9.14 17.83 -36.53
CA PHE A 271 8.57 19.04 -37.14
C PHE A 271 9.51 19.76 -38.09
N TRP A 272 10.68 19.18 -38.41
CA TRP A 272 11.69 19.79 -39.28
C TRP A 272 12.09 18.84 -40.42
N ILE A 273 11.13 18.21 -41.10
CA ILE A 273 11.37 17.54 -42.39
C ILE A 273 10.29 18.00 -43.36
#